data_746025346cfd68efd31a7959e3786db9
#
_entry.id   746025346cfd68efd31a7959e3786db9
#
_cell.length_a   1.000
_cell.length_b   1.000
_cell.length_c   1.000
_cell.angle_alpha   90.00
_cell.angle_beta   90.00
_cell.angle_gamma   90.00
#
_symmetry.space_group_name_H-M   'P 1'
#
loop_
_entity.id
_entity.type
_entity.pdbx_description
1 polymer ?
#
loop_
_entity_poly.entity_id
_entity_poly.type
_entity_poly.pdbx_seq_one_letter_code
_entity_poly.pdbx_strand_id
1 'polypeptide(L)'
;PSFSSTSDTGFTLVTPYYFNLAPNYDATLYPRYMAKRGMMLEGEFRYLTHSSEGTVNAAYLNDKDDHRENFPDYSKDRWLYGLKNTTGLDSRWLAEVDYTRISDPYYFQDLDTDLGVGSTTYVNQRGTLTYRGDTFTGRLNAQAYQLATTTDVTPYERLPQITFDGFLPYEPGGVKFNYSTEFVRFDRDLDDNIYLNDDGSEWGRRPDAYLQGLARSTGDRVHLEPGMSLPMTRSWGYLTPTLKYLYTKYDLDLDSQGKRTLTTYDETFDSSQDRSLPLVKVDSGLYFDRDTTLAGTQFRQTLEPRAMYLYVPYKDQENIPVFDTSEPSFSYDSLWRENRFSGRDRIGDANQLSLGVTTRFIESNGFERASLSAGQIYYFRDRRVQLPGLSEKDLALMRSKNPNLDLKDPDTDSWRSPYALMGQYRFNRDWRVSSDFNWNPNTSRTESGSAMFHYQPEDNPNKVVNAGYRYREDSRRFNSSTGRFEYGRENDIIKQHDFSVIWPLVPQWSVLARWQYDYNKNRTLEAFGGFEYDSCCWKLRLINRYWLDVDDDAFLNQNEKADRGIFLQIVLKGLGGIVGNKTEMFLDKGIQGYRQREDQAM
;
A
#
# COMPACT_ATOMS: atom_id res chain seq x y z
N PRO A 1 3.72 26.54 -18.12
CA PRO A 1 4.74 27.00 -17.19
C PRO A 1 4.19 27.05 -15.77
N SER A 2 5.07 26.87 -14.78
CA SER A 2 4.73 27.00 -13.37
C SER A 2 5.78 27.80 -12.61
N PHE A 3 5.32 28.51 -11.60
CA PHE A 3 6.16 29.26 -10.67
C PHE A 3 5.83 28.77 -9.26
N SER A 4 6.85 28.56 -8.45
CA SER A 4 6.68 28.24 -7.03
C SER A 4 7.73 28.90 -6.17
N SER A 5 7.48 29.00 -4.88
CA SER A 5 8.46 29.39 -3.89
C SER A 5 8.26 28.50 -2.67
N THR A 6 9.28 27.71 -2.34
CA THR A 6 9.30 26.79 -1.20
C THR A 6 10.51 27.06 -0.33
N SER A 7 10.50 26.48 0.89
CA SER A 7 11.65 26.57 1.81
C SER A 7 12.91 25.91 1.25
N ASP A 8 12.78 24.81 0.50
CA ASP A 8 13.90 23.96 0.09
C ASP A 8 14.53 24.39 -1.23
N THR A 9 13.71 24.81 -2.20
CA THR A 9 14.22 25.18 -3.54
C THR A 9 14.30 26.69 -3.76
N GLY A 10 13.67 27.49 -2.87
CA GLY A 10 13.50 28.92 -3.07
C GLY A 10 12.53 29.20 -4.23
N PHE A 11 12.71 30.37 -4.89
CA PHE A 11 11.95 30.67 -6.11
C PHE A 11 12.30 29.66 -7.20
N THR A 12 11.27 29.05 -7.78
CA THR A 12 11.38 28.03 -8.83
C THR A 12 10.53 28.44 -10.03
N LEU A 13 11.12 28.32 -11.22
CA LEU A 13 10.45 28.55 -12.50
C LEU A 13 10.62 27.30 -13.36
N VAL A 14 9.51 26.73 -13.84
CA VAL A 14 9.48 25.62 -14.79
C VAL A 14 8.83 26.09 -16.10
N THR A 15 9.50 25.89 -17.21
CA THR A 15 9.04 26.28 -18.54
C THR A 15 9.00 25.08 -19.47
N PRO A 16 7.89 24.27 -19.45
CA PRO A 16 7.79 23.11 -20.31
C PRO A 16 7.81 23.48 -21.79
N TYR A 17 8.52 22.67 -22.58
CA TYR A 17 8.52 22.76 -24.04
C TYR A 17 8.16 21.42 -24.65
N TYR A 18 7.05 21.37 -25.38
CA TYR A 18 6.51 20.16 -26.00
C TYR A 18 6.98 20.04 -27.46
N PHE A 19 7.46 18.86 -27.82
CA PHE A 19 7.88 18.48 -29.18
C PHE A 19 6.88 17.47 -29.73
N ASN A 20 6.06 17.89 -30.68
CA ASN A 20 5.23 16.98 -31.48
C ASN A 20 6.09 16.39 -32.61
N LEU A 21 6.75 15.24 -32.33
CA LEU A 21 7.71 14.63 -33.24
C LEU A 21 7.01 13.81 -34.32
N ALA A 22 5.99 13.02 -33.93
CA ALA A 22 5.16 12.23 -34.85
C ALA A 22 3.81 11.91 -34.17
N PRO A 23 2.82 11.39 -34.94
CA PRO A 23 1.50 11.03 -34.36
C PRO A 23 1.57 9.98 -33.24
N ASN A 24 2.63 9.22 -33.15
CA ASN A 24 2.78 8.10 -32.24
C ASN A 24 4.00 8.21 -31.31
N TYR A 25 4.71 9.32 -31.30
CA TYR A 25 5.73 9.63 -30.31
C TYR A 25 5.95 11.13 -30.17
N ASP A 26 6.18 11.55 -28.95
CA ASP A 26 6.42 12.94 -28.57
C ASP A 26 7.46 13.05 -27.48
N ALA A 27 7.89 14.27 -27.21
CA ALA A 27 8.78 14.56 -26.11
C ALA A 27 8.41 15.89 -25.43
N THR A 28 8.67 15.97 -24.11
CA THR A 28 8.56 17.22 -23.38
C THR A 28 9.84 17.47 -22.60
N LEU A 29 10.40 18.66 -22.70
CA LEU A 29 11.48 19.11 -21.86
C LEU A 29 10.95 20.09 -20.82
N TYR A 30 11.43 19.99 -19.58
CA TYR A 30 11.07 20.82 -18.44
C TYR A 30 12.32 21.51 -17.87
N PRO A 31 12.84 22.58 -18.49
CA PRO A 31 13.86 23.39 -17.86
C PRO A 31 13.30 24.00 -16.57
N ARG A 32 14.01 23.75 -15.46
CA ARG A 32 13.63 24.20 -14.11
C ARG A 32 14.77 25.00 -13.50
N TYR A 33 14.51 26.25 -13.21
CA TYR A 33 15.42 27.09 -12.45
C TYR A 33 14.99 27.14 -10.98
N MET A 34 15.90 26.84 -10.08
CA MET A 34 15.71 26.90 -8.63
C MET A 34 16.75 27.87 -8.04
N ALA A 35 16.27 28.90 -7.34
CA ALA A 35 17.15 29.97 -6.85
C ALA A 35 18.23 29.46 -5.86
N LYS A 36 17.91 28.44 -5.06
CA LYS A 36 18.85 27.86 -4.10
C LYS A 36 19.73 26.75 -4.70
N ARG A 37 19.23 25.99 -5.70
CA ARG A 37 19.86 24.75 -6.18
C ARG A 37 20.45 24.84 -7.58
N GLY A 38 19.98 25.77 -8.40
CA GLY A 38 20.49 25.98 -9.75
C GLY A 38 19.52 25.54 -10.86
N MET A 39 20.10 25.15 -12.01
CA MET A 39 19.34 24.78 -13.20
C MET A 39 19.24 23.24 -13.31
N MET A 40 18.04 22.72 -13.31
CA MET A 40 17.71 21.32 -13.56
C MET A 40 17.07 21.18 -14.94
N LEU A 41 17.45 20.15 -15.68
CA LEU A 41 16.80 19.78 -16.92
C LEU A 41 16.14 18.43 -16.75
N GLU A 42 14.82 18.39 -16.96
CA GLU A 42 14.05 17.16 -16.98
C GLU A 42 13.50 16.93 -18.39
N GLY A 43 13.33 15.66 -18.78
CA GLY A 43 12.79 15.29 -20.08
C GLY A 43 11.95 14.03 -19.99
N GLU A 44 10.87 14.02 -20.74
CA GLU A 44 9.99 12.88 -20.95
C GLU A 44 9.87 12.62 -22.44
N PHE A 45 10.03 11.35 -22.84
CA PHE A 45 9.76 10.86 -24.19
C PHE A 45 8.71 9.75 -24.12
N ARG A 46 7.64 9.90 -24.89
CA ARG A 46 6.54 8.91 -24.97
C ARG A 46 6.44 8.34 -26.37
N TYR A 47 6.10 7.07 -26.44
CA TYR A 47 5.86 6.39 -27.69
C TYR A 47 4.72 5.40 -27.59
N LEU A 48 4.01 5.25 -28.72
CA LEU A 48 2.94 4.29 -28.92
C LEU A 48 3.14 3.62 -30.29
N THR A 49 3.28 2.31 -30.28
CA THR A 49 3.37 1.49 -31.49
C THR A 49 2.17 0.54 -31.57
N HIS A 50 2.09 -0.27 -32.60
CA HIS A 50 1.00 -1.25 -32.74
C HIS A 50 0.91 -2.24 -31.55
N SER A 51 2.03 -2.62 -30.95
CA SER A 51 2.09 -3.64 -29.89
C SER A 51 2.72 -3.15 -28.59
N SER A 52 3.22 -1.93 -28.55
CA SER A 52 4.01 -1.44 -27.41
C SER A 52 3.75 0.04 -27.15
N GLU A 53 3.64 0.38 -25.88
CA GLU A 53 3.61 1.76 -25.40
C GLU A 53 4.64 1.95 -24.29
N GLY A 54 5.16 3.16 -24.17
CA GLY A 54 6.11 3.42 -23.12
C GLY A 54 6.49 4.89 -22.96
N THR A 55 7.18 5.14 -21.85
CA THR A 55 7.70 6.45 -21.45
C THR A 55 9.14 6.30 -20.97
N VAL A 56 10.01 7.16 -21.45
CA VAL A 56 11.40 7.30 -20.99
C VAL A 56 11.55 8.65 -20.31
N ASN A 57 12.06 8.66 -19.10
CA ASN A 57 12.27 9.84 -18.28
C ASN A 57 13.76 10.03 -17.97
N ALA A 58 14.22 11.27 -17.97
CA ALA A 58 15.57 11.62 -17.53
C ALA A 58 15.57 13.00 -16.88
N ALA A 59 16.39 13.17 -15.85
CA ALA A 59 16.60 14.45 -15.18
C ALA A 59 18.06 14.59 -14.73
N TYR A 60 18.58 15.83 -14.75
CA TYR A 60 19.92 16.15 -14.28
C TYR A 60 19.97 17.53 -13.66
N LEU A 61 20.66 17.63 -12.52
CA LEU A 61 20.98 18.85 -11.79
C LEU A 61 22.40 18.76 -11.21
N ASN A 62 23.22 19.78 -11.40
CA ASN A 62 24.38 20.00 -10.53
C ASN A 62 23.93 20.91 -9.38
N ASP A 63 23.71 20.31 -8.20
CA ASP A 63 23.11 20.98 -7.04
C ASP A 63 24.10 21.97 -6.41
N LYS A 64 23.66 23.20 -6.21
CA LYS A 64 24.46 24.27 -5.58
C LYS A 64 24.22 24.36 -4.07
N ASP A 65 23.21 23.66 -3.57
CA ASP A 65 22.93 23.59 -2.14
C ASP A 65 23.90 22.59 -1.47
N ASP A 66 24.59 23.01 -0.43
CA ASP A 66 25.65 22.26 0.26
C ASP A 66 25.22 21.72 1.63
N HIS A 67 23.95 21.92 2.02
CA HIS A 67 23.48 21.55 3.35
C HIS A 67 23.58 20.04 3.65
N ARG A 68 23.65 19.18 2.61
CA ARG A 68 23.84 17.74 2.74
C ARG A 68 25.22 17.25 2.25
N GLU A 69 26.17 18.12 1.98
CA GLU A 69 27.47 17.73 1.39
C GLU A 69 28.21 16.67 2.22
N ASN A 70 28.00 16.66 3.54
CA ASN A 70 28.60 15.70 4.47
C ASN A 70 27.69 14.50 4.78
N PHE A 71 26.50 14.40 4.15
CA PHE A 71 25.60 13.30 4.41
C PHE A 71 26.01 12.06 3.62
N PRO A 72 25.89 10.87 4.22
CA PRO A 72 26.21 9.63 3.54
C PRO A 72 25.40 9.46 2.26
N ASP A 73 26.06 8.93 1.22
CA ASP A 73 25.46 8.65 -0.08
C ASP A 73 24.87 9.85 -0.83
N TYR A 74 25.07 11.08 -0.33
CA TYR A 74 24.66 12.29 -1.04
C TYR A 74 25.51 12.49 -2.30
N SER A 75 24.85 12.89 -3.37
CA SER A 75 25.50 13.27 -4.62
C SER A 75 25.15 14.70 -5.00
N LYS A 76 26.17 15.51 -5.31
CA LYS A 76 26.01 16.87 -5.84
C LYS A 76 25.53 16.86 -7.29
N ASP A 77 25.93 15.82 -8.05
CA ASP A 77 25.41 15.53 -9.38
C ASP A 77 24.14 14.68 -9.24
N ARG A 78 22.98 15.36 -9.21
CA ARG A 78 21.67 14.76 -9.00
C ARG A 78 21.07 14.35 -10.35
N TRP A 79 20.69 13.09 -10.45
CA TRP A 79 20.08 12.57 -11.66
C TRP A 79 18.99 11.54 -11.37
N LEU A 80 18.05 11.48 -12.30
CA LEU A 80 17.02 10.44 -12.35
C LEU A 80 16.93 9.95 -13.79
N TYR A 81 16.76 8.65 -13.98
CA TYR A 81 16.28 8.07 -15.23
C TYR A 81 15.27 6.98 -14.98
N GLY A 82 14.30 6.90 -15.87
CA GLY A 82 13.20 5.95 -15.79
C GLY A 82 12.76 5.44 -17.15
N LEU A 83 12.27 4.22 -17.16
CA LEU A 83 11.65 3.57 -18.30
C LEU A 83 10.39 2.85 -17.83
N LYS A 84 9.26 3.18 -18.42
CA LYS A 84 8.03 2.39 -18.34
C LYS A 84 7.68 1.90 -19.74
N ASN A 85 7.45 0.60 -19.87
CA ASN A 85 7.07 0.00 -21.15
C ASN A 85 6.07 -1.13 -20.91
N THR A 86 5.08 -1.21 -21.80
CA THR A 86 4.16 -2.34 -21.88
C THR A 86 4.11 -2.80 -23.33
N THR A 87 4.37 -4.08 -23.57
CA THR A 87 4.37 -4.69 -24.90
C THR A 87 3.50 -5.93 -24.92
N GLY A 88 2.73 -6.12 -25.98
CA GLY A 88 1.90 -7.30 -26.19
C GLY A 88 0.50 -7.21 -25.58
N LEU A 89 -0.09 -6.01 -25.54
CA LEU A 89 -1.44 -5.77 -24.99
C LEU A 89 -2.49 -6.69 -25.61
N ASP A 90 -2.42 -6.91 -26.94
CA ASP A 90 -3.35 -7.77 -27.71
C ASP A 90 -2.83 -9.19 -27.92
N SER A 91 -1.82 -9.61 -27.19
CA SER A 91 -1.12 -10.88 -27.35
C SER A 91 -1.29 -11.75 -26.11
N ARG A 92 -1.04 -13.06 -26.24
CA ARG A 92 -0.90 -13.97 -25.09
C ARG A 92 0.33 -13.65 -24.24
N TRP A 93 1.32 -12.99 -24.83
CA TRP A 93 2.54 -12.55 -24.16
C TRP A 93 2.43 -11.06 -23.82
N LEU A 94 2.61 -10.75 -22.54
CA LEU A 94 2.69 -9.38 -22.04
C LEU A 94 4.06 -9.18 -21.38
N ALA A 95 4.82 -8.23 -21.89
CA ALA A 95 6.07 -7.80 -21.30
C ALA A 95 5.92 -6.39 -20.71
N GLU A 96 6.28 -6.24 -19.45
CA GLU A 96 6.20 -4.97 -18.71
C GLU A 96 7.56 -4.65 -18.12
N VAL A 97 7.98 -3.40 -18.24
CA VAL A 97 9.15 -2.84 -17.59
C VAL A 97 8.74 -1.61 -16.82
N ASP A 98 9.13 -1.52 -15.56
CA ASP A 98 8.98 -0.35 -14.71
C ASP A 98 10.29 -0.16 -13.95
N TYR A 99 11.18 0.62 -14.54
CA TYR A 99 12.54 0.82 -14.06
C TYR A 99 12.78 2.30 -13.78
N THR A 100 13.17 2.61 -12.55
CA THR A 100 13.61 3.96 -12.16
C THR A 100 14.87 3.87 -11.31
N ARG A 101 15.80 4.77 -11.54
CA ARG A 101 17.01 4.92 -10.74
C ARG A 101 17.30 6.38 -10.47
N ILE A 102 17.81 6.66 -9.27
CA ILE A 102 18.13 8.00 -8.77
C ILE A 102 19.58 8.06 -8.30
N SER A 103 20.14 9.25 -8.24
CA SER A 103 21.53 9.50 -7.84
C SER A 103 21.78 9.13 -6.38
N ASP A 104 20.86 9.43 -5.51
CA ASP A 104 21.02 9.38 -4.06
C ASP A 104 19.67 9.25 -3.31
N PRO A 105 19.64 8.80 -2.05
CA PRO A 105 18.42 8.56 -1.30
C PRO A 105 17.65 9.83 -0.91
N TYR A 106 18.26 11.00 -1.04
CA TYR A 106 17.63 12.30 -0.69
C TYR A 106 16.95 12.97 -1.89
N TYR A 107 16.98 12.33 -3.07
CA TYR A 107 16.53 12.93 -4.33
C TYR A 107 15.10 13.49 -4.25
N PHE A 108 14.16 12.71 -3.76
CA PHE A 108 12.73 13.12 -3.68
C PHE A 108 12.40 13.97 -2.46
N GLN A 109 13.27 13.98 -1.46
CA GLN A 109 13.12 14.89 -0.31
C GLN A 109 13.49 16.32 -0.68
N ASP A 110 14.59 16.46 -1.43
CA ASP A 110 15.14 17.75 -1.79
C ASP A 110 14.59 18.32 -3.09
N LEU A 111 14.21 17.44 -4.02
CA LEU A 111 13.87 17.81 -5.39
C LEU A 111 12.46 17.35 -5.74
N ASP A 112 11.71 18.26 -6.27
CA ASP A 112 10.46 17.95 -6.94
C ASP A 112 10.73 17.49 -8.37
N THR A 113 9.88 16.66 -8.93
CA THR A 113 9.97 16.24 -10.33
C THR A 113 8.63 16.39 -11.05
N ASP A 114 8.67 16.78 -12.33
CA ASP A 114 7.51 16.82 -13.21
C ASP A 114 7.33 15.52 -14.02
N LEU A 115 8.16 14.48 -13.76
CA LEU A 115 8.22 13.23 -14.53
C LEU A 115 7.25 12.14 -14.10
N GLY A 116 6.28 12.43 -13.23
CA GLY A 116 5.28 11.44 -12.80
C GLY A 116 5.85 10.27 -11.97
N VAL A 117 7.09 10.37 -11.51
CA VAL A 117 7.74 9.41 -10.62
C VAL A 117 7.57 9.91 -9.20
N GLY A 118 6.91 9.14 -8.36
CA GLY A 118 6.61 9.57 -7.01
C GLY A 118 6.58 8.42 -6.01
N SER A 119 7.76 7.97 -5.57
CA SER A 119 7.85 7.21 -4.33
C SER A 119 8.79 7.92 -3.39
N THR A 120 8.35 8.19 -2.18
CA THR A 120 9.17 8.80 -1.13
C THR A 120 10.03 7.79 -0.40
N THR A 121 9.79 6.50 -0.57
CA THR A 121 10.46 5.42 0.16
C THR A 121 11.45 4.65 -0.70
N TYR A 122 11.03 4.21 -1.90
CA TYR A 122 11.89 3.46 -2.82
C TYR A 122 11.45 3.66 -4.27
N VAL A 123 12.36 3.46 -5.22
CA VAL A 123 12.06 3.39 -6.64
C VAL A 123 12.15 1.96 -7.13
N ASN A 124 11.23 1.62 -8.02
CA ASN A 124 11.04 0.27 -8.53
C ASN A 124 11.98 -0.01 -9.72
N GLN A 125 12.53 -1.22 -9.76
CA GLN A 125 13.36 -1.72 -10.85
C GLN A 125 12.82 -3.11 -11.22
N ARG A 126 11.78 -3.14 -12.07
CA ARG A 126 11.03 -4.36 -12.36
C ARG A 126 10.93 -4.64 -13.85
N GLY A 127 11.15 -5.91 -14.19
CA GLY A 127 10.80 -6.48 -15.50
C GLY A 127 9.91 -7.70 -15.31
N THR A 128 8.81 -7.77 -16.05
CA THR A 128 7.84 -8.86 -15.95
C THR A 128 7.50 -9.39 -17.34
N LEU A 129 7.50 -10.71 -17.51
CA LEU A 129 7.02 -11.39 -18.70
C LEU A 129 5.89 -12.33 -18.30
N THR A 130 4.70 -12.12 -18.83
CA THR A 130 3.51 -12.89 -18.52
C THR A 130 3.01 -13.59 -19.78
N TYR A 131 2.79 -14.90 -19.68
CA TYR A 131 2.06 -15.67 -20.70
C TYR A 131 0.64 -15.95 -20.21
N ARG A 132 -0.35 -15.55 -21.01
CA ARG A 132 -1.79 -15.73 -20.74
C ARG A 132 -2.33 -16.87 -21.61
N GLY A 133 -2.31 -18.09 -21.07
CA GLY A 133 -2.91 -19.26 -21.69
C GLY A 133 -4.42 -19.33 -21.39
N ASP A 134 -5.09 -20.29 -22.03
CA ASP A 134 -6.55 -20.49 -21.84
C ASP A 134 -6.88 -21.09 -20.46
N THR A 135 -5.98 -21.90 -19.92
CA THR A 135 -6.15 -22.62 -18.64
C THR A 135 -5.09 -22.29 -17.60
N PHE A 136 -4.07 -21.53 -17.97
CA PHE A 136 -3.00 -21.14 -17.04
C PHE A 136 -2.40 -19.78 -17.38
N THR A 137 -1.81 -19.16 -16.39
CA THR A 137 -0.97 -17.97 -16.52
C THR A 137 0.40 -18.28 -15.96
N GLY A 138 1.44 -18.09 -16.77
CA GLY A 138 2.83 -18.15 -16.35
C GLY A 138 3.43 -16.75 -16.29
N ARG A 139 4.17 -16.43 -15.22
CA ARG A 139 4.82 -15.14 -15.06
C ARG A 139 6.26 -15.32 -14.60
N LEU A 140 7.17 -14.65 -15.29
CA LEU A 140 8.54 -14.42 -14.88
C LEU A 140 8.66 -12.96 -14.43
N ASN A 141 9.12 -12.72 -13.23
CA ASN A 141 9.34 -11.40 -12.65
C ASN A 141 10.79 -11.29 -12.14
N ALA A 142 11.44 -10.18 -12.45
CA ALA A 142 12.68 -9.76 -11.83
C ALA A 142 12.45 -8.38 -11.23
N GLN A 143 12.65 -8.25 -9.91
CA GLN A 143 12.33 -7.03 -9.18
C GLN A 143 13.40 -6.72 -8.16
N ALA A 144 13.99 -5.55 -8.31
CA ALA A 144 14.89 -4.92 -7.36
C ALA A 144 14.35 -3.55 -6.94
N TYR A 145 14.96 -2.97 -5.93
CA TYR A 145 14.57 -1.67 -5.40
C TYR A 145 15.81 -0.83 -5.10
N GLN A 146 15.68 0.48 -5.28
CA GLN A 146 16.64 1.43 -4.72
C GLN A 146 15.91 2.28 -3.68
N LEU A 147 16.45 2.37 -2.46
CA LEU A 147 15.90 3.23 -1.43
C LEU A 147 16.00 4.71 -1.84
N ALA A 148 14.92 5.44 -1.62
CA ALA A 148 14.83 6.89 -1.78
C ALA A 148 14.70 7.59 -0.41
N THR A 149 15.14 6.91 0.65
CA THR A 149 15.17 7.38 2.02
C THR A 149 16.29 6.65 2.77
N THR A 150 16.74 7.21 3.87
CA THR A 150 17.77 6.62 4.74
C THR A 150 17.18 5.98 6.00
N THR A 151 15.87 6.09 6.21
CA THR A 151 15.18 5.67 7.44
C THR A 151 14.51 4.30 7.35
N ASP A 152 14.47 3.70 6.16
CA ASP A 152 13.84 2.41 5.93
C ASP A 152 14.87 1.29 5.73
N VAL A 153 14.47 0.08 6.09
CA VAL A 153 15.22 -1.15 5.83
C VAL A 153 15.20 -1.46 4.35
N THR A 154 16.34 -1.89 3.80
CA THR A 154 16.46 -2.34 2.41
C THR A 154 15.45 -3.47 2.15
N PRO A 155 14.51 -3.32 1.18
CA PRO A 155 13.53 -4.36 0.88
C PRO A 155 14.18 -5.56 0.18
N TYR A 156 13.54 -6.73 0.31
CA TYR A 156 13.97 -7.91 -0.42
C TYR A 156 13.73 -7.77 -1.93
N GLU A 157 14.75 -8.08 -2.70
CA GLU A 157 14.67 -8.26 -4.14
C GLU A 157 14.09 -9.64 -4.47
N ARG A 158 13.51 -9.79 -5.67
CA ARG A 158 12.99 -11.06 -6.22
C ARG A 158 13.67 -11.31 -7.54
N LEU A 159 14.75 -12.11 -7.53
CA LEU A 159 15.67 -12.28 -8.66
C LEU A 159 16.07 -13.75 -8.89
N PRO A 160 15.30 -14.57 -9.64
CA PRO A 160 13.97 -14.29 -10.24
C PRO A 160 12.80 -14.71 -9.35
N GLN A 161 11.59 -14.32 -9.73
CA GLN A 161 10.34 -14.93 -9.29
C GLN A 161 9.62 -15.54 -10.48
N ILE A 162 9.22 -16.80 -10.38
CA ILE A 162 8.47 -17.52 -11.41
C ILE A 162 7.17 -17.99 -10.76
N THR A 163 6.03 -17.61 -11.33
CA THR A 163 4.73 -18.11 -10.89
C THR A 163 4.01 -18.82 -12.02
N PHE A 164 3.26 -19.84 -11.66
CA PHE A 164 2.47 -20.61 -12.59
C PHE A 164 1.15 -20.99 -11.94
N ASP A 165 0.07 -20.34 -12.36
CA ASP A 165 -1.26 -20.45 -11.79
C ASP A 165 -2.24 -20.97 -12.86
N GLY A 166 -3.12 -21.88 -12.48
CA GLY A 166 -4.07 -22.41 -13.47
C GLY A 166 -5.12 -23.32 -12.88
N PHE A 167 -5.89 -23.89 -13.81
CA PHE A 167 -6.92 -24.87 -13.51
C PHE A 167 -6.92 -25.98 -14.56
N LEU A 168 -7.43 -27.15 -14.18
CA LEU A 168 -7.62 -28.24 -15.13
C LEU A 168 -8.99 -28.06 -15.81
N PRO A 169 -9.07 -28.16 -17.16
CA PRO A 169 -10.33 -27.98 -17.88
C PRO A 169 -11.31 -29.17 -17.72
N TYR A 170 -10.89 -30.20 -17.01
CA TYR A 170 -11.68 -31.39 -16.73
C TYR A 170 -12.35 -31.27 -15.35
N GLU A 171 -13.69 -31.28 -15.30
CA GLU A 171 -14.49 -31.10 -14.09
C GLU A 171 -15.36 -32.34 -13.81
N PRO A 172 -14.81 -33.47 -13.34
CA PRO A 172 -15.55 -34.69 -13.08
C PRO A 172 -16.54 -34.49 -11.95
N GLY A 173 -17.83 -34.70 -12.20
CA GLY A 173 -18.88 -34.50 -11.21
C GLY A 173 -19.01 -33.06 -10.70
N GLY A 174 -18.49 -32.08 -11.45
CA GLY A 174 -18.49 -30.66 -11.07
C GLY A 174 -17.34 -30.26 -10.16
N VAL A 175 -16.38 -31.16 -9.89
CA VAL A 175 -15.18 -30.85 -9.11
C VAL A 175 -14.21 -30.05 -9.96
N LYS A 176 -13.82 -28.89 -9.47
CA LYS A 176 -12.82 -28.01 -10.11
C LYS A 176 -11.48 -28.21 -9.47
N PHE A 177 -10.44 -28.36 -10.30
CA PHE A 177 -9.05 -28.47 -9.85
C PHE A 177 -8.30 -27.20 -10.23
N ASN A 178 -7.63 -26.61 -9.27
CA ASN A 178 -6.75 -25.46 -9.46
C ASN A 178 -5.38 -25.73 -8.86
N TYR A 179 -4.40 -25.02 -9.34
CA TYR A 179 -3.04 -25.08 -8.80
C TYR A 179 -2.39 -23.70 -8.86
N SER A 180 -1.54 -23.44 -7.87
CA SER A 180 -0.66 -22.29 -7.84
C SER A 180 0.74 -22.78 -7.47
N THR A 181 1.74 -22.34 -8.22
CA THR A 181 3.14 -22.65 -7.94
C THR A 181 3.99 -21.41 -8.01
N GLU A 182 5.00 -21.35 -7.17
CA GLU A 182 5.95 -20.25 -7.17
C GLU A 182 7.35 -20.76 -6.87
N PHE A 183 8.32 -20.27 -7.63
CA PHE A 183 9.73 -20.23 -7.27
C PHE A 183 10.15 -18.78 -7.13
N VAL A 184 10.84 -18.42 -6.07
CA VAL A 184 11.39 -17.08 -5.88
C VAL A 184 12.70 -17.14 -5.13
N ARG A 185 13.69 -16.41 -5.62
CA ARG A 185 14.91 -16.08 -4.91
C ARG A 185 14.77 -14.72 -4.27
N PHE A 186 14.90 -14.68 -2.95
CA PHE A 186 14.96 -13.47 -2.16
C PHE A 186 16.41 -13.13 -1.86
N ASP A 187 16.80 -11.92 -2.24
CA ASP A 187 18.11 -11.38 -1.96
C ASP A 187 17.98 -9.94 -1.46
N ARG A 188 18.98 -9.45 -0.74
CA ARG A 188 19.12 -8.04 -0.41
C ARG A 188 20.52 -7.73 0.05
N ASP A 189 21.05 -6.60 -0.38
CA ASP A 189 22.34 -6.08 0.04
C ASP A 189 22.12 -5.12 1.22
N LEU A 190 22.50 -5.59 2.43
CA LEU A 190 22.29 -4.84 3.66
C LEU A 190 23.38 -3.80 3.86
N ASP A 191 22.98 -2.57 4.10
CA ASP A 191 23.89 -1.48 4.46
C ASP A 191 24.11 -1.43 5.98
N ASP A 192 25.17 -2.05 6.45
CA ASP A 192 25.57 -2.09 7.86
C ASP A 192 26.43 -0.89 8.28
N ASN A 193 26.51 0.17 7.49
CA ASN A 193 27.37 1.32 7.77
C ASN A 193 26.97 2.03 9.05
N ILE A 194 27.98 2.33 9.84
CA ILE A 194 27.91 3.18 11.05
C ILE A 194 28.64 4.48 10.70
N TYR A 195 27.98 5.59 10.88
CA TYR A 195 28.52 6.89 10.58
C TYR A 195 29.06 7.54 11.85
N LEU A 196 30.31 8.03 11.77
CA LEU A 196 31.03 8.58 12.90
C LEU A 196 31.26 10.09 12.70
N ASN A 197 31.19 10.84 13.78
CA ASN A 197 31.68 12.22 13.84
C ASN A 197 33.21 12.27 13.75
N ASP A 198 33.77 13.47 13.56
CA ASP A 198 35.22 13.69 13.54
C ASP A 198 35.93 13.29 14.83
N ASP A 199 35.23 13.25 15.95
CA ASP A 199 35.73 12.80 17.25
C ASP A 199 35.64 11.27 17.46
N GLY A 200 35.15 10.54 16.43
CA GLY A 200 34.96 9.10 16.48
C GLY A 200 33.70 8.64 17.20
N SER A 201 32.85 9.54 17.68
CA SER A 201 31.54 9.20 18.23
C SER A 201 30.56 8.85 17.11
N GLU A 202 29.65 7.92 17.37
CA GLU A 202 28.59 7.54 16.43
C GLU A 202 27.54 8.66 16.32
N TRP A 203 27.29 9.16 15.09
CA TRP A 203 26.20 10.09 14.85
C TRP A 203 24.98 9.42 14.19
N GLY A 204 25.16 8.23 13.61
CA GLY A 204 24.05 7.47 13.05
C GLY A 204 24.46 6.14 12.44
N ARG A 205 23.48 5.29 12.14
CA ARG A 205 23.65 4.06 11.38
C ARG A 205 22.40 3.74 10.57
N ARG A 206 22.61 3.01 9.50
CA ARG A 206 21.51 2.55 8.66
C ARG A 206 20.57 1.62 9.44
N PRO A 207 19.26 1.62 9.14
CA PRO A 207 18.30 0.70 9.76
C PRO A 207 18.67 -0.77 9.60
N ASP A 208 19.31 -1.15 8.50
CA ASP A 208 19.79 -2.51 8.22
C ASP A 208 20.76 -3.03 9.28
N ALA A 209 21.59 -2.14 9.85
CA ALA A 209 22.55 -2.49 10.91
C ALA A 209 21.88 -2.94 12.23
N TYR A 210 20.59 -2.65 12.41
CA TYR A 210 19.82 -3.12 13.57
C TYR A 210 19.15 -4.48 13.36
N LEU A 211 19.17 -5.03 12.14
CA LEU A 211 18.60 -6.34 11.85
C LEU A 211 19.43 -7.45 12.50
N GLN A 212 18.74 -8.42 13.08
CA GLN A 212 19.34 -9.51 13.83
C GLN A 212 18.75 -10.87 13.42
N GLY A 213 19.51 -11.95 13.63
CA GLY A 213 19.06 -13.32 13.43
C GLY A 213 18.50 -13.56 12.02
N LEU A 214 17.36 -14.23 11.96
CA LEU A 214 16.71 -14.60 10.69
C LEU A 214 16.24 -13.40 9.86
N ALA A 215 16.13 -12.21 10.45
CA ALA A 215 15.84 -11.00 9.67
C ALA A 215 16.96 -10.62 8.70
N ARG A 216 18.13 -11.24 8.78
CA ARG A 216 19.28 -11.09 7.86
C ARG A 216 19.41 -12.22 6.85
N SER A 217 18.43 -13.14 6.80
CA SER A 217 18.44 -14.25 5.85
C SER A 217 18.14 -13.82 4.44
N THR A 218 18.73 -14.53 3.49
CA THR A 218 18.37 -14.57 2.07
C THR A 218 18.07 -16.01 1.66
N GLY A 219 17.58 -16.26 0.45
CA GLY A 219 17.40 -17.64 0.00
C GLY A 219 16.30 -17.86 -1.00
N ASP A 220 16.11 -19.13 -1.33
CA ASP A 220 15.15 -19.59 -2.32
C ASP A 220 13.88 -20.13 -1.63
N ARG A 221 12.71 -19.83 -2.19
CA ARG A 221 11.43 -20.40 -1.79
C ARG A 221 10.76 -21.08 -2.98
N VAL A 222 10.37 -22.35 -2.79
CA VAL A 222 9.47 -23.07 -3.69
C VAL A 222 8.14 -23.27 -2.99
N HIS A 223 7.05 -22.88 -3.61
CA HIS A 223 5.70 -23.08 -3.08
C HIS A 223 4.82 -23.82 -4.09
N LEU A 224 4.07 -24.81 -3.61
CA LEU A 224 3.11 -25.60 -4.38
C LEU A 224 1.77 -25.63 -3.66
N GLU A 225 0.70 -25.28 -4.36
CA GLU A 225 -0.65 -25.20 -3.82
C GLU A 225 -1.67 -25.84 -4.78
N PRO A 226 -1.69 -27.17 -4.94
CA PRO A 226 -2.79 -27.85 -5.61
C PRO A 226 -4.07 -27.78 -4.76
N GLY A 227 -5.19 -27.57 -5.43
CA GLY A 227 -6.50 -27.45 -4.79
C GLY A 227 -7.61 -28.09 -5.60
N MET A 228 -8.68 -28.49 -4.90
CA MET A 228 -9.92 -28.91 -5.51
C MET A 228 -11.10 -28.28 -4.78
N SER A 229 -12.14 -27.95 -5.52
CA SER A 229 -13.37 -27.39 -4.97
C SER A 229 -14.60 -27.96 -5.68
N LEU A 230 -15.71 -28.06 -4.96
CA LEU A 230 -16.99 -28.49 -5.51
C LEU A 230 -18.04 -27.39 -5.29
N PRO A 231 -18.17 -26.44 -6.23
CA PRO A 231 -19.17 -25.38 -6.12
C PRO A 231 -20.56 -25.91 -6.43
N MET A 232 -21.41 -25.94 -5.41
CA MET A 232 -22.83 -26.30 -5.51
C MET A 232 -23.66 -25.02 -5.40
N THR A 233 -24.17 -24.52 -6.51
CA THR A 233 -24.90 -23.26 -6.58
C THR A 233 -26.38 -23.50 -6.91
N ARG A 234 -27.28 -22.78 -6.21
CA ARG A 234 -28.73 -22.71 -6.46
C ARG A 234 -29.15 -21.24 -6.45
N SER A 235 -30.36 -20.97 -6.90
CA SER A 235 -30.90 -19.59 -6.89
C SER A 235 -31.04 -18.99 -5.48
N TRP A 236 -31.17 -19.80 -4.47
CA TRP A 236 -31.32 -19.39 -3.08
C TRP A 236 -30.03 -19.48 -2.25
N GLY A 237 -28.92 -19.97 -2.80
CA GLY A 237 -27.69 -20.06 -2.06
C GLY A 237 -26.61 -20.92 -2.72
N TYR A 238 -25.48 -21.05 -2.03
CA TYR A 238 -24.36 -21.86 -2.47
C TYR A 238 -23.69 -22.59 -1.30
N LEU A 239 -22.99 -23.67 -1.64
CA LEU A 239 -22.11 -24.40 -0.76
C LEU A 239 -20.87 -24.83 -1.55
N THR A 240 -19.68 -24.44 -1.12
CA THR A 240 -18.41 -24.71 -1.82
C THR A 240 -17.39 -25.31 -0.85
N PRO A 241 -17.36 -26.63 -0.68
CA PRO A 241 -16.24 -27.28 -0.03
C PRO A 241 -14.97 -27.16 -0.90
N THR A 242 -13.85 -26.90 -0.26
CA THR A 242 -12.53 -26.75 -0.90
C THR A 242 -11.49 -27.50 -0.06
N LEU A 243 -10.61 -28.22 -0.73
CA LEU A 243 -9.45 -28.85 -0.15
C LEU A 243 -8.21 -28.38 -0.91
N LYS A 244 -7.19 -27.94 -0.18
CA LYS A 244 -5.90 -27.57 -0.73
C LYS A 244 -4.77 -28.25 0.05
N TYR A 245 -3.65 -28.44 -0.62
CA TYR A 245 -2.42 -28.86 0.03
C TYR A 245 -1.36 -27.80 -0.21
N LEU A 246 -0.83 -27.25 0.87
CA LEU A 246 0.14 -26.15 0.85
C LEU A 246 1.52 -26.72 1.19
N TYR A 247 2.39 -26.79 0.21
CA TYR A 247 3.78 -27.21 0.41
C TYR A 247 4.72 -26.05 0.11
N THR A 248 5.63 -25.77 1.04
CA THR A 248 6.64 -24.72 0.86
C THR A 248 7.99 -25.26 1.31
N LYS A 249 9.01 -25.12 0.47
CA LYS A 249 10.40 -25.42 0.80
C LYS A 249 11.25 -24.19 0.70
N TYR A 250 12.13 -24.02 1.64
CA TYR A 250 13.14 -22.97 1.69
C TYR A 250 14.54 -23.56 1.63
N ASP A 251 15.44 -22.88 0.92
CA ASP A 251 16.87 -23.06 0.95
C ASP A 251 17.48 -21.70 1.31
N LEU A 252 18.03 -21.59 2.51
CA LEU A 252 18.31 -20.33 3.19
C LEU A 252 19.80 -20.12 3.38
N ASP A 253 20.23 -18.89 3.17
CA ASP A 253 21.53 -18.38 3.56
C ASP A 253 21.39 -17.36 4.71
N LEU A 254 22.36 -17.33 5.60
CA LEU A 254 22.44 -16.37 6.69
C LEU A 254 23.85 -15.82 6.79
N ASP A 255 23.97 -14.51 6.88
CA ASP A 255 25.26 -13.86 7.01
C ASP A 255 25.95 -14.12 8.37
N SER A 256 27.19 -13.69 8.49
CA SER A 256 27.99 -13.93 9.71
C SER A 256 27.45 -13.22 10.94
N GLN A 257 26.79 -12.06 10.77
CA GLN A 257 26.22 -11.30 11.86
C GLN A 257 24.93 -11.96 12.37
N GLY A 258 24.05 -12.40 11.47
CA GLY A 258 22.86 -13.16 11.81
C GLY A 258 23.20 -14.45 12.55
N LYS A 259 24.19 -15.21 12.06
CA LYS A 259 24.68 -16.44 12.73
C LYS A 259 25.20 -16.16 14.14
N ARG A 260 25.98 -15.08 14.34
CA ARG A 260 26.47 -14.70 15.67
C ARG A 260 25.33 -14.38 16.63
N THR A 261 24.30 -13.69 16.13
CA THR A 261 23.13 -13.36 16.95
C THR A 261 22.40 -14.62 17.41
N LEU A 262 22.12 -15.57 16.50
CA LEU A 262 21.46 -16.82 16.86
C LEU A 262 22.28 -17.63 17.88
N THR A 263 23.60 -17.73 17.68
CA THR A 263 24.50 -18.42 18.63
C THR A 263 24.47 -17.79 20.02
N THR A 264 24.34 -16.45 20.11
CA THR A 264 24.25 -15.74 21.40
C THR A 264 23.00 -16.14 22.17
N TYR A 265 21.91 -16.48 21.46
CA TYR A 265 20.65 -16.94 22.04
C TYR A 265 20.51 -18.48 22.11
N ASP A 266 21.60 -19.22 21.89
CA ASP A 266 21.61 -20.70 21.84
C ASP A 266 20.66 -21.28 20.80
N GLU A 267 20.51 -20.56 19.66
CA GLU A 267 19.73 -20.99 18.51
C GLU A 267 20.62 -21.49 17.39
N THR A 268 20.15 -22.50 16.64
CA THR A 268 20.85 -23.05 15.50
C THR A 268 20.18 -22.62 14.21
N PHE A 269 21.01 -22.27 13.22
CA PHE A 269 20.52 -22.00 11.87
C PHE A 269 20.44 -23.30 11.08
N ASP A 270 19.26 -23.58 10.54
CA ASP A 270 19.05 -24.66 9.57
C ASP A 270 18.73 -24.05 8.21
N SER A 271 19.62 -24.31 7.24
CA SER A 271 19.50 -23.75 5.89
C SER A 271 18.36 -24.36 5.06
N SER A 272 17.86 -25.54 5.43
CA SER A 272 16.79 -26.21 4.69
C SER A 272 15.56 -26.36 5.56
N GLN A 273 14.53 -25.59 5.26
CA GLN A 273 13.24 -25.62 5.95
C GLN A 273 12.14 -26.07 5.01
N ASP A 274 11.21 -26.89 5.49
CA ASP A 274 10.01 -27.22 4.72
C ASP A 274 8.75 -27.19 5.59
N ARG A 275 7.66 -26.94 4.93
CA ARG A 275 6.34 -26.90 5.55
C ARG A 275 5.30 -27.50 4.62
N SER A 276 4.51 -28.42 5.14
CA SER A 276 3.37 -29.00 4.44
C SER A 276 2.12 -28.94 5.30
N LEU A 277 1.02 -28.44 4.73
CA LEU A 277 -0.24 -28.19 5.45
C LEU A 277 -1.44 -28.51 4.55
N PRO A 278 -2.41 -29.33 5.00
CA PRO A 278 -3.71 -29.38 4.38
C PRO A 278 -4.52 -28.15 4.80
N LEU A 279 -5.34 -27.64 3.88
CA LEU A 279 -6.33 -26.61 4.13
C LEU A 279 -7.69 -27.14 3.72
N VAL A 280 -8.63 -27.10 4.64
CA VAL A 280 -10.04 -27.45 4.39
C VAL A 280 -10.89 -26.22 4.62
N LYS A 281 -11.70 -25.88 3.62
CA LYS A 281 -12.62 -24.75 3.69
C LYS A 281 -14.01 -25.21 3.23
N VAL A 282 -15.03 -24.77 3.92
CA VAL A 282 -16.42 -24.88 3.49
C VAL A 282 -17.04 -23.49 3.54
N ASP A 283 -17.32 -22.92 2.38
CA ASP A 283 -17.93 -21.59 2.23
C ASP A 283 -19.37 -21.76 1.76
N SER A 284 -20.30 -21.12 2.45
CA SER A 284 -21.73 -21.22 2.19
C SER A 284 -22.42 -19.89 2.37
N GLY A 285 -23.42 -19.64 1.54
CA GLY A 285 -24.25 -18.44 1.64
C GLY A 285 -25.67 -18.71 1.19
N LEU A 286 -26.58 -17.94 1.74
CA LEU A 286 -27.98 -17.95 1.36
C LEU A 286 -28.37 -16.58 0.81
N TYR A 287 -29.36 -16.56 -0.09
CA TYR A 287 -29.89 -15.35 -0.68
C TYR A 287 -31.37 -15.26 -0.40
N PHE A 288 -31.77 -14.22 0.32
CA PHE A 288 -33.14 -13.86 0.54
C PHE A 288 -33.41 -12.48 -0.02
N ASP A 289 -34.52 -12.29 -0.65
CA ASP A 289 -34.96 -10.99 -1.12
C ASP A 289 -36.42 -10.74 -0.81
N ARG A 290 -36.79 -9.50 -0.62
CA ARG A 290 -38.16 -9.04 -0.46
C ARG A 290 -38.34 -7.66 -1.02
N ASP A 291 -39.54 -7.39 -1.50
CA ASP A 291 -39.95 -6.03 -1.80
C ASP A 291 -40.41 -5.34 -0.53
N THR A 292 -39.92 -4.12 -0.31
CA THR A 292 -40.26 -3.31 0.87
C THR A 292 -40.38 -1.84 0.48
N THR A 293 -41.13 -1.10 1.28
CA THR A 293 -41.28 0.36 1.09
C THR A 293 -40.75 1.07 2.32
N LEU A 294 -39.77 1.93 2.14
CA LEU A 294 -39.20 2.77 3.19
C LEU A 294 -39.29 4.24 2.77
N ALA A 295 -39.84 5.07 3.65
CA ALA A 295 -40.04 6.51 3.41
C ALA A 295 -40.70 6.83 2.05
N GLY A 296 -41.66 6.00 1.61
CA GLY A 296 -42.39 6.17 0.35
C GLY A 296 -41.65 5.67 -0.91
N THR A 297 -40.43 5.19 -0.79
CA THR A 297 -39.67 4.61 -1.90
C THR A 297 -39.71 3.09 -1.85
N GLN A 298 -39.96 2.45 -2.99
CA GLN A 298 -39.93 0.98 -3.14
C GLN A 298 -38.49 0.51 -3.33
N PHE A 299 -38.15 -0.54 -2.56
CA PHE A 299 -36.85 -1.20 -2.62
C PHE A 299 -37.03 -2.72 -2.73
N ARG A 300 -36.10 -3.35 -3.44
CA ARG A 300 -35.76 -4.75 -3.22
C ARG A 300 -34.71 -4.80 -2.13
N GLN A 301 -35.07 -5.34 -0.98
CA GLN A 301 -34.12 -5.61 0.10
C GLN A 301 -33.59 -7.03 -0.04
N THR A 302 -32.25 -7.19 -0.07
CA THR A 302 -31.60 -8.51 0.05
C THR A 302 -31.16 -8.75 1.48
N LEU A 303 -31.08 -10.03 1.86
CA LEU A 303 -30.43 -10.49 3.07
C LEU A 303 -29.56 -11.70 2.70
N GLU A 304 -28.26 -11.56 2.90
CA GLU A 304 -27.22 -12.46 2.39
C GLU A 304 -26.37 -12.99 3.56
N PRO A 305 -26.88 -13.94 4.39
CA PRO A 305 -26.06 -14.58 5.40
C PRO A 305 -25.02 -15.48 4.75
N ARG A 306 -23.78 -15.42 5.26
CA ARG A 306 -22.63 -16.20 4.82
C ARG A 306 -21.96 -16.86 6.01
N ALA A 307 -21.57 -18.10 5.85
CA ALA A 307 -20.80 -18.85 6.82
C ALA A 307 -19.61 -19.53 6.14
N MET A 308 -18.42 -19.41 6.72
CA MET A 308 -17.23 -20.08 6.22
C MET A 308 -16.51 -20.79 7.37
N TYR A 309 -16.40 -22.10 7.25
CA TYR A 309 -15.54 -22.88 8.13
C TYR A 309 -14.16 -23.06 7.49
N LEU A 310 -13.10 -22.82 8.27
CA LEU A 310 -11.72 -22.95 7.82
C LEU A 310 -10.93 -23.77 8.83
N TYR A 311 -10.22 -24.78 8.32
CA TYR A 311 -9.31 -25.60 9.11
C TYR A 311 -7.95 -25.68 8.43
N VAL A 312 -6.89 -25.26 9.17
CA VAL A 312 -5.48 -25.40 8.84
C VAL A 312 -4.77 -25.84 10.13
N PRO A 313 -4.11 -27.00 10.15
CA PRO A 313 -3.43 -27.45 11.37
C PRO A 313 -2.23 -26.55 11.69
N TYR A 314 -1.89 -26.48 12.97
CA TYR A 314 -0.66 -25.81 13.39
C TYR A 314 0.58 -26.57 12.89
N LYS A 315 1.54 -25.83 12.39
CA LYS A 315 2.91 -26.24 12.12
C LYS A 315 3.81 -25.14 12.61
N ASP A 316 4.90 -25.50 13.31
CA ASP A 316 5.92 -24.54 13.71
C ASP A 316 6.58 -23.90 12.48
N GLN A 317 6.74 -22.58 12.50
CA GLN A 317 7.27 -21.75 11.43
C GLN A 317 8.24 -20.68 11.98
N GLU A 318 8.66 -20.78 13.24
CA GLU A 318 9.51 -19.78 13.89
C GLU A 318 10.87 -19.67 13.22
N ASN A 319 11.40 -20.81 12.72
CA ASN A 319 12.68 -20.86 12.01
C ASN A 319 12.62 -20.46 10.53
N ILE A 320 11.45 -20.05 10.04
CA ILE A 320 11.28 -19.55 8.68
C ILE A 320 11.38 -18.02 8.71
N PRO A 321 12.28 -17.40 7.93
CA PRO A 321 12.36 -15.94 7.84
C PRO A 321 11.09 -15.34 7.23
N VAL A 322 10.93 -14.03 7.34
CA VAL A 322 9.84 -13.27 6.72
C VAL A 322 10.41 -12.43 5.59
N PHE A 323 10.13 -12.83 4.36
CA PHE A 323 10.58 -12.14 3.15
C PHE A 323 9.53 -11.18 2.61
N ASP A 324 8.28 -11.64 2.47
CA ASP A 324 7.19 -10.89 1.82
C ASP A 324 5.84 -11.00 2.54
N THR A 325 5.86 -11.40 3.79
CA THR A 325 4.65 -11.62 4.59
C THR A 325 4.41 -10.48 5.57
N SER A 326 3.18 -10.04 5.64
CA SER A 326 2.68 -9.09 6.64
C SER A 326 1.32 -9.54 7.17
N GLU A 327 0.88 -8.98 8.28
CA GLU A 327 -0.47 -9.18 8.78
C GLU A 327 -1.32 -7.94 8.45
N PRO A 328 -2.24 -8.05 7.48
CA PRO A 328 -3.13 -6.94 7.12
C PRO A 328 -4.08 -6.60 8.26
N SER A 329 -4.44 -5.32 8.36
CA SER A 329 -5.44 -4.87 9.32
C SER A 329 -6.76 -5.63 9.16
N PHE A 330 -7.38 -5.95 10.29
CA PHE A 330 -8.66 -6.66 10.29
C PHE A 330 -9.77 -5.81 9.67
N SER A 331 -10.64 -6.45 8.88
CA SER A 331 -11.77 -5.83 8.19
C SER A 331 -12.86 -6.86 7.94
N TYR A 332 -14.02 -6.44 7.43
CA TYR A 332 -15.07 -7.38 7.02
C TYR A 332 -14.59 -8.41 5.98
N ASP A 333 -13.71 -7.98 5.05
CA ASP A 333 -13.13 -8.88 4.05
C ASP A 333 -12.18 -9.92 4.66
N SER A 334 -11.59 -9.60 5.82
CA SER A 334 -10.71 -10.53 6.54
C SER A 334 -11.43 -11.77 7.06
N LEU A 335 -12.76 -11.70 7.27
CA LEU A 335 -13.59 -12.84 7.66
C LEU A 335 -13.52 -14.01 6.66
N TRP A 336 -13.26 -13.73 5.39
CA TRP A 336 -13.37 -14.67 4.27
C TRP A 336 -12.01 -15.10 3.71
N ARG A 337 -10.91 -14.69 4.35
CA ARG A 337 -9.56 -15.07 3.93
C ARG A 337 -9.21 -16.48 4.39
N GLU A 338 -8.46 -17.20 3.54
CA GLU A 338 -7.90 -18.51 3.84
C GLU A 338 -6.65 -18.43 4.71
N ASN A 339 -5.95 -17.31 4.66
CA ASN A 339 -4.79 -17.00 5.48
C ASN A 339 -4.92 -15.59 6.05
N ARG A 340 -4.68 -15.41 7.35
CA ARG A 340 -4.69 -14.07 7.95
C ARG A 340 -3.47 -13.23 7.56
N PHE A 341 -2.40 -13.88 7.13
CA PHE A 341 -1.20 -13.23 6.62
C PHE A 341 -1.29 -13.01 5.11
N SER A 342 -0.61 -11.97 4.61
CA SER A 342 -0.25 -11.85 3.20
C SER A 342 1.01 -12.69 2.92
N GLY A 343 1.32 -12.92 1.65
CA GLY A 343 2.50 -13.70 1.27
C GLY A 343 2.42 -15.17 1.68
N ARG A 344 3.57 -15.86 1.69
CA ARG A 344 3.63 -17.32 1.87
C ARG A 344 4.59 -17.78 2.95
N ASP A 345 5.28 -16.85 3.65
CA ASP A 345 6.22 -17.23 4.71
C ASP A 345 5.51 -17.64 6.00
N ARG A 346 4.32 -17.13 6.21
CA ARG A 346 3.44 -17.57 7.30
C ARG A 346 2.11 -18.07 6.74
N ILE A 347 1.76 -19.29 7.09
CA ILE A 347 0.41 -19.84 6.90
C ILE A 347 -0.21 -19.97 8.28
N GLY A 348 -1.21 -19.15 8.55
CA GLY A 348 -1.88 -19.12 9.83
C GLY A 348 -2.61 -20.43 10.10
N ASP A 349 -2.36 -21.01 11.27
CA ASP A 349 -3.20 -22.08 11.80
C ASP A 349 -4.63 -21.56 12.00
N ALA A 350 -5.60 -22.37 11.65
CA ALA A 350 -7.00 -22.02 11.72
C ALA A 350 -7.85 -23.24 12.12
N ASN A 351 -8.78 -23.02 13.03
CA ASN A 351 -9.94 -23.86 13.29
C ASN A 351 -11.03 -22.90 13.70
N GLN A 352 -11.78 -22.42 12.71
CA GLN A 352 -12.62 -21.25 12.88
C GLN A 352 -13.88 -21.30 12.03
N LEU A 353 -14.90 -20.60 12.52
CA LEU A 353 -16.15 -20.34 11.82
C LEU A 353 -16.33 -18.82 11.66
N SER A 354 -16.31 -18.34 10.45
CA SER A 354 -16.66 -16.96 10.11
C SER A 354 -18.15 -16.88 9.82
N LEU A 355 -18.84 -15.97 10.48
CA LEU A 355 -20.24 -15.67 10.24
C LEU A 355 -20.39 -14.21 9.83
N GLY A 356 -21.17 -13.95 8.81
CA GLY A 356 -21.44 -12.61 8.36
C GLY A 356 -22.81 -12.51 7.69
N VAL A 357 -23.31 -11.30 7.63
CA VAL A 357 -24.56 -10.97 6.94
C VAL A 357 -24.40 -9.66 6.20
N THR A 358 -24.89 -9.62 4.97
CA THR A 358 -25.00 -8.40 4.19
C THR A 358 -26.47 -8.15 3.85
N THR A 359 -26.91 -6.91 3.97
CA THR A 359 -28.23 -6.47 3.49
C THR A 359 -28.04 -5.30 2.53
N ARG A 360 -28.79 -5.32 1.42
CA ARG A 360 -28.75 -4.28 0.39
C ARG A 360 -30.16 -3.77 0.14
N PHE A 361 -30.25 -2.48 -0.16
CA PHE A 361 -31.50 -1.83 -0.56
C PHE A 361 -31.32 -1.30 -1.97
N ILE A 362 -32.00 -1.93 -2.92
CA ILE A 362 -31.87 -1.66 -4.36
C ILE A 362 -33.20 -1.09 -4.84
N GLU A 363 -33.16 0.06 -5.47
CA GLU A 363 -34.34 0.69 -6.08
C GLU A 363 -34.80 -0.08 -7.32
N SER A 364 -36.02 0.17 -7.79
CA SER A 364 -36.59 -0.47 -8.98
C SER A 364 -35.81 -0.22 -10.26
N ASN A 365 -35.01 0.87 -10.32
CA ASN A 365 -34.11 1.20 -11.42
C ASN A 365 -32.74 0.49 -11.35
N GLY A 366 -32.51 -0.38 -10.36
CA GLY A 366 -31.24 -1.09 -10.10
C GLY A 366 -30.22 -0.29 -9.28
N PHE A 367 -30.56 0.91 -8.83
CA PHE A 367 -29.64 1.72 -8.02
C PHE A 367 -29.55 1.19 -6.59
N GLU A 368 -28.36 0.78 -6.16
CA GLU A 368 -28.11 0.39 -4.78
C GLU A 368 -28.03 1.62 -3.88
N ARG A 369 -29.08 1.81 -3.08
CA ARG A 369 -29.21 2.95 -2.15
C ARG A 369 -28.36 2.77 -0.91
N ALA A 370 -28.37 1.57 -0.34
CA ALA A 370 -27.65 1.25 0.87
C ALA A 370 -27.17 -0.19 0.87
N SER A 371 -26.01 -0.41 1.47
CA SER A 371 -25.54 -1.74 1.87
C SER A 371 -24.95 -1.68 3.28
N LEU A 372 -25.19 -2.72 4.05
CA LEU A 372 -24.66 -2.90 5.40
C LEU A 372 -24.22 -4.35 5.56
N SER A 373 -22.98 -4.52 6.00
CA SER A 373 -22.38 -5.82 6.29
C SER A 373 -21.90 -5.87 7.74
N ALA A 374 -22.10 -6.98 8.39
CA ALA A 374 -21.63 -7.23 9.75
C ALA A 374 -21.17 -8.67 9.88
N GLY A 375 -20.10 -8.91 10.65
CA GLY A 375 -19.63 -10.26 10.86
C GLY A 375 -18.57 -10.39 11.93
N GLN A 376 -18.26 -11.65 12.25
CA GLN A 376 -17.30 -12.03 13.29
C GLN A 376 -16.75 -13.43 13.01
N ILE A 377 -15.53 -13.71 13.46
CA ILE A 377 -14.93 -15.04 13.47
C ILE A 377 -15.00 -15.63 14.87
N TYR A 378 -15.38 -16.91 14.96
CA TYR A 378 -15.32 -17.72 16.17
C TYR A 378 -14.17 -18.73 16.03
N TYR A 379 -13.23 -18.69 16.97
CA TYR A 379 -12.05 -19.54 16.99
C TYR A 379 -12.25 -20.71 17.95
N PHE A 380 -12.00 -21.93 17.47
CA PHE A 380 -12.11 -23.15 18.26
C PHE A 380 -10.76 -23.60 18.83
N ARG A 381 -9.68 -22.90 18.47
CA ARG A 381 -8.31 -23.09 18.99
C ARG A 381 -7.57 -21.76 18.98
N ASP A 382 -6.57 -21.67 19.85
CA ASP A 382 -5.63 -20.56 19.87
C ASP A 382 -4.86 -20.50 18.54
N ARG A 383 -4.54 -19.30 18.09
CA ARG A 383 -3.79 -19.01 16.87
C ARG A 383 -2.31 -18.88 17.21
N ARG A 384 -1.56 -19.93 16.97
CA ARG A 384 -0.18 -20.08 17.42
C ARG A 384 0.84 -19.52 16.45
N VAL A 385 0.57 -19.55 15.14
CA VAL A 385 1.46 -18.98 14.13
C VAL A 385 1.38 -17.47 14.16
N GLN A 386 2.53 -16.80 14.32
CA GLN A 386 2.63 -15.34 14.38
C GLN A 386 3.78 -14.83 13.52
N LEU A 387 3.77 -13.53 13.24
CA LEU A 387 4.95 -12.84 12.72
C LEU A 387 6.02 -12.79 13.82
N PRO A 388 7.32 -12.73 13.44
CA PRO A 388 8.39 -12.63 14.39
C PRO A 388 8.15 -11.46 15.36
N GLY A 389 8.15 -11.80 16.62
CA GLY A 389 8.12 -10.90 17.76
C GLY A 389 9.19 -11.39 18.74
N LEU A 390 8.84 -11.43 20.02
CA LEU A 390 9.67 -12.14 20.99
C LEU A 390 9.54 -13.64 20.73
N SER A 391 10.66 -14.33 20.59
CA SER A 391 10.66 -15.79 20.44
C SER A 391 10.10 -16.46 21.71
N GLU A 392 9.65 -17.71 21.59
CA GLU A 392 9.26 -18.52 22.76
C GLU A 392 10.38 -18.58 23.82
N LYS A 393 11.64 -18.56 23.37
CA LYS A 393 12.82 -18.52 24.26
C LYS A 393 12.95 -17.19 24.99
N ASP A 394 12.73 -16.07 24.30
CA ASP A 394 12.70 -14.75 24.94
C ASP A 394 11.58 -14.66 25.96
N LEU A 395 10.40 -15.16 25.60
CA LEU A 395 9.26 -15.26 26.50
C LEU A 395 9.57 -16.17 27.71
N ALA A 396 10.21 -17.30 27.50
CA ALA A 396 10.64 -18.21 28.58
C ALA A 396 11.69 -17.55 29.48
N LEU A 397 12.66 -16.85 28.92
CA LEU A 397 13.66 -16.09 29.67
C LEU A 397 13.02 -14.96 30.47
N MET A 398 12.07 -14.26 29.90
CA MET A 398 11.31 -13.20 30.60
C MET A 398 10.47 -13.80 31.74
N ARG A 399 9.80 -14.93 31.53
CA ARG A 399 9.06 -15.67 32.58
C ARG A 399 9.97 -16.12 33.71
N SER A 400 11.19 -16.58 33.39
CA SER A 400 12.15 -16.98 34.43
C SER A 400 12.60 -15.82 35.32
N LYS A 401 12.64 -14.60 34.77
CA LYS A 401 12.99 -13.38 35.52
C LYS A 401 11.79 -12.78 36.24
N ASN A 402 10.59 -12.96 35.73
CA ASN A 402 9.35 -12.48 36.34
C ASN A 402 8.21 -13.48 36.10
N PRO A 403 7.97 -14.43 37.04
CA PRO A 403 6.93 -15.46 36.90
C PRO A 403 5.49 -14.93 36.81
N ASN A 404 5.26 -13.68 37.21
CA ASN A 404 3.94 -13.05 37.16
C ASN A 404 3.69 -12.27 35.85
N LEU A 405 4.58 -12.41 34.89
CA LEU A 405 4.43 -11.79 33.58
C LEU A 405 3.23 -12.40 32.86
N ASP A 406 2.26 -11.57 32.56
CA ASP A 406 1.16 -11.96 31.64
C ASP A 406 1.65 -11.81 30.21
N LEU A 407 2.10 -12.93 29.65
CA LEU A 407 2.66 -13.01 28.31
C LEU A 407 1.63 -13.44 27.26
N LYS A 408 0.37 -13.53 27.62
CA LYS A 408 -0.69 -13.88 26.69
C LYS A 408 -1.03 -12.68 25.82
N ASP A 409 -0.92 -12.89 24.51
CA ASP A 409 -1.53 -11.97 23.56
C ASP A 409 -3.06 -12.22 23.58
N PRO A 410 -3.87 -11.27 24.04
CA PRO A 410 -5.31 -11.47 24.15
C PRO A 410 -6.00 -11.75 22.81
N ASP A 411 -5.32 -11.51 21.68
CA ASP A 411 -5.89 -11.83 20.37
C ASP A 411 -5.54 -13.24 19.89
N THR A 412 -4.47 -13.83 20.36
CA THR A 412 -4.08 -15.19 19.96
C THR A 412 -4.90 -16.25 20.68
N ASP A 413 -5.24 -16.03 21.95
CA ASP A 413 -6.04 -16.94 22.77
C ASP A 413 -7.52 -16.54 22.90
N SER A 414 -7.94 -15.43 22.28
CA SER A 414 -9.36 -15.08 22.26
C SER A 414 -10.18 -16.06 21.41
N TRP A 415 -11.38 -16.42 21.90
CA TRP A 415 -12.28 -17.34 21.20
C TRP A 415 -13.11 -16.68 20.08
N ARG A 416 -12.98 -15.36 19.89
CA ARG A 416 -13.69 -14.58 18.87
C ARG A 416 -12.87 -13.39 18.40
N SER A 417 -13.07 -12.98 17.15
CA SER A 417 -12.47 -11.79 16.57
C SER A 417 -13.18 -10.50 17.03
N PRO A 418 -12.63 -9.34 16.69
CA PRO A 418 -13.41 -8.10 16.64
C PRO A 418 -14.69 -8.28 15.80
N TYR A 419 -15.73 -7.50 16.10
CA TYR A 419 -16.84 -7.30 15.17
C TYR A 419 -16.36 -6.43 14.02
N ALA A 420 -16.61 -6.86 12.80
CA ALA A 420 -16.38 -6.08 11.60
C ALA A 420 -17.70 -5.59 11.02
N LEU A 421 -17.83 -4.28 10.90
CA LEU A 421 -18.98 -3.61 10.31
C LEU A 421 -18.50 -2.82 9.09
N MET A 422 -19.27 -2.86 8.01
CA MET A 422 -19.04 -2.07 6.81
C MET A 422 -20.37 -1.58 6.28
N GLY A 423 -20.46 -0.31 5.96
CA GLY A 423 -21.68 0.30 5.46
C GLY A 423 -21.44 1.32 4.35
N GLN A 424 -22.38 1.39 3.43
CA GLN A 424 -22.43 2.42 2.40
C GLN A 424 -23.86 2.91 2.25
N TYR A 425 -24.03 4.20 2.13
CA TYR A 425 -25.31 4.84 1.82
C TYR A 425 -25.13 5.87 0.72
N ARG A 426 -25.98 5.83 -0.30
CA ARG A 426 -26.03 6.80 -1.40
C ARG A 426 -27.35 7.58 -1.31
N PHE A 427 -27.25 8.87 -1.00
CA PHE A 427 -28.42 9.74 -0.95
C PHE A 427 -29.05 9.92 -2.35
N ASN A 428 -28.18 9.99 -3.36
CA ASN A 428 -28.46 9.96 -4.78
C ASN A 428 -27.19 9.54 -5.53
N ARG A 429 -27.09 9.78 -6.82
CA ARG A 429 -25.88 9.45 -7.60
C ARG A 429 -24.67 10.30 -7.21
N ASP A 430 -24.90 11.51 -6.72
CA ASP A 430 -23.87 12.51 -6.44
C ASP A 430 -23.29 12.40 -5.03
N TRP A 431 -24.05 11.87 -4.07
CA TRP A 431 -23.72 11.87 -2.64
C TRP A 431 -23.62 10.45 -2.10
N ARG A 432 -22.50 10.15 -1.51
CA ARG A 432 -22.29 8.86 -0.81
C ARG A 432 -21.60 9.02 0.53
N VAL A 433 -21.95 8.16 1.45
CA VAL A 433 -21.24 7.94 2.71
C VAL A 433 -20.81 6.49 2.73
N SER A 434 -19.55 6.24 3.08
CA SER A 434 -19.01 4.90 3.37
C SER A 434 -18.38 4.89 4.75
N SER A 435 -18.50 3.79 5.45
CA SER A 435 -17.96 3.62 6.79
C SER A 435 -17.55 2.18 7.01
N ASP A 436 -16.44 2.00 7.70
CA ASP A 436 -15.99 0.73 8.29
C ASP A 436 -15.76 0.93 9.78
N PHE A 437 -15.96 -0.14 10.56
CA PHE A 437 -15.81 -0.08 12.00
C PHE A 437 -15.48 -1.45 12.57
N ASN A 438 -14.41 -1.54 13.35
CA ASN A 438 -13.97 -2.75 14.02
C ASN A 438 -13.92 -2.52 15.53
N TRP A 439 -14.70 -3.32 16.27
CA TRP A 439 -14.76 -3.26 17.73
C TRP A 439 -14.41 -4.62 18.34
N ASN A 440 -13.42 -4.62 19.22
CA ASN A 440 -12.95 -5.83 19.87
C ASN A 440 -13.69 -6.06 21.21
N PRO A 441 -14.59 -7.07 21.27
CA PRO A 441 -15.33 -7.37 22.49
C PRO A 441 -14.48 -8.01 23.60
N ASN A 442 -13.28 -8.51 23.27
CA ASN A 442 -12.39 -9.12 24.27
C ASN A 442 -11.66 -8.06 25.08
N THR A 443 -11.33 -6.92 24.46
CA THR A 443 -10.64 -5.79 25.10
C THR A 443 -11.56 -4.61 25.37
N SER A 444 -12.82 -4.65 24.86
CA SER A 444 -13.79 -3.55 24.90
C SER A 444 -13.28 -2.26 24.27
N ARG A 445 -12.49 -2.37 23.17
CA ARG A 445 -11.89 -1.25 22.46
C ARG A 445 -12.29 -1.23 20.98
N THR A 446 -12.31 -0.03 20.43
CA THR A 446 -12.38 0.19 18.99
C THR A 446 -10.96 0.06 18.44
N GLU A 447 -10.73 -0.87 17.50
CA GLU A 447 -9.42 -1.06 16.86
C GLU A 447 -9.24 -0.13 15.67
N SER A 448 -10.28 0.00 14.87
CA SER A 448 -10.26 0.92 13.74
C SER A 448 -11.68 1.36 13.36
N GLY A 449 -11.76 2.46 12.67
CA GLY A 449 -12.98 2.93 12.08
C GLY A 449 -12.71 4.09 11.13
N SER A 450 -13.48 4.14 10.04
CA SER A 450 -13.47 5.28 9.14
C SER A 450 -14.89 5.66 8.73
N ALA A 451 -15.07 6.93 8.42
CA ALA A 451 -16.26 7.43 7.77
C ALA A 451 -15.83 8.43 6.70
N MET A 452 -16.29 8.23 5.48
CA MET A 452 -15.98 9.06 4.33
C MET A 452 -17.28 9.53 3.70
N PHE A 453 -17.44 10.82 3.61
CA PHE A 453 -18.48 11.51 2.87
C PHE A 453 -17.91 12.06 1.57
N HIS A 454 -18.56 11.79 0.45
CA HIS A 454 -18.15 12.25 -0.86
C HIS A 454 -19.35 12.81 -1.62
N TYR A 455 -19.16 13.98 -2.21
CA TYR A 455 -20.11 14.66 -3.10
C TYR A 455 -19.43 15.05 -4.40
N GLN A 456 -19.94 14.56 -5.52
CA GLN A 456 -19.54 14.99 -6.87
C GLN A 456 -20.68 14.68 -7.85
N PRO A 457 -21.45 15.69 -8.30
CA PRO A 457 -22.55 15.49 -9.23
C PRO A 457 -22.05 15.20 -10.65
N GLU A 458 -22.72 14.26 -11.32
CA GLU A 458 -22.40 13.87 -12.70
C GLU A 458 -22.59 15.02 -13.70
N ASP A 459 -23.58 15.88 -13.48
CA ASP A 459 -23.90 17.03 -14.33
C ASP A 459 -22.97 18.23 -14.13
N ASN A 460 -22.25 18.27 -13.00
CA ASN A 460 -21.28 19.32 -12.70
C ASN A 460 -20.09 18.78 -11.89
N PRO A 461 -19.16 18.07 -12.52
CA PRO A 461 -18.00 17.46 -11.85
C PRO A 461 -17.04 18.48 -11.23
N ASN A 462 -17.23 19.79 -11.52
CA ASN A 462 -16.49 20.87 -10.87
C ASN A 462 -16.86 21.09 -9.40
N LYS A 463 -17.94 20.45 -8.92
CA LYS A 463 -18.33 20.47 -7.51
C LYS A 463 -17.89 19.20 -6.83
N VAL A 464 -16.87 19.30 -5.99
CA VAL A 464 -16.35 18.17 -5.21
C VAL A 464 -16.30 18.57 -3.75
N VAL A 465 -16.85 17.76 -2.86
CA VAL A 465 -16.71 17.91 -1.42
C VAL A 465 -16.43 16.54 -0.81
N ASN A 466 -15.34 16.45 -0.08
CA ASN A 466 -14.97 15.25 0.67
C ASN A 466 -14.82 15.62 2.14
N ALA A 467 -15.34 14.79 3.02
CA ALA A 467 -15.10 14.88 4.46
C ALA A 467 -14.89 13.47 5.00
N GLY A 468 -13.72 13.24 5.53
CA GLY A 468 -13.31 11.95 6.08
C GLY A 468 -12.84 12.04 7.51
N TYR A 469 -13.14 11.02 8.28
CA TYR A 469 -12.54 10.80 9.60
C TYR A 469 -11.99 9.39 9.65
N ARG A 470 -10.79 9.22 10.18
CA ARG A 470 -10.13 7.94 10.34
C ARG A 470 -9.57 7.79 11.73
N TYR A 471 -9.92 6.66 12.35
CA TYR A 471 -9.37 6.19 13.60
C TYR A 471 -8.69 4.84 13.37
N ARG A 472 -7.50 4.65 13.92
CA ARG A 472 -6.83 3.36 13.98
C ARG A 472 -5.94 3.35 15.21
N GLU A 473 -6.15 2.34 16.05
CA GLU A 473 -5.23 1.99 17.11
C GLU A 473 -4.16 1.09 16.47
N ASP A 474 -2.90 1.53 16.49
CA ASP A 474 -1.83 0.73 15.91
C ASP A 474 -1.50 -0.44 16.82
N SER A 475 -0.96 -1.48 16.20
CA SER A 475 -0.82 -2.81 16.77
C SER A 475 -0.15 -2.85 18.14
N ARG A 476 -0.58 -3.82 18.91
CA ARG A 476 0.01 -4.21 20.19
C ARG A 476 1.51 -4.43 20.09
N ARG A 477 2.23 -3.81 21.00
CA ARG A 477 3.65 -4.08 21.22
C ARG A 477 3.84 -4.72 22.58
N PHE A 478 4.70 -5.72 22.64
CA PHE A 478 5.14 -6.25 23.91
C PHE A 478 6.09 -5.24 24.55
N ASN A 479 5.70 -4.70 25.71
CA ASN A 479 6.55 -3.82 26.49
C ASN A 479 7.41 -4.67 27.43
N SER A 480 8.70 -4.81 27.13
CA SER A 480 9.65 -5.58 27.94
C SER A 480 9.84 -5.02 29.36
N SER A 481 9.54 -3.74 29.58
CA SER A 481 9.67 -3.10 30.90
C SER A 481 8.49 -3.41 31.82
N THR A 482 7.28 -3.54 31.26
CA THR A 482 6.07 -3.88 32.00
C THR A 482 5.73 -5.37 31.93
N GLY A 483 6.33 -6.09 30.98
CA GLY A 483 6.07 -7.49 30.71
C GLY A 483 4.65 -7.77 30.22
N ARG A 484 4.03 -6.81 29.57
CA ARG A 484 2.65 -6.91 29.06
C ARG A 484 2.59 -6.48 27.60
N PHE A 485 1.63 -7.04 26.88
CA PHE A 485 1.22 -6.45 25.61
C PHE A 485 0.48 -5.14 25.90
N GLU A 486 1.06 -4.06 25.45
CA GLU A 486 0.43 -2.75 25.51
C GLU A 486 -0.08 -2.41 24.12
N TYR A 487 -1.29 -1.85 24.08
CA TYR A 487 -1.75 -1.18 22.87
C TYR A 487 -0.83 0.01 22.63
N GLY A 488 -0.50 0.26 21.37
CA GLY A 488 0.51 1.21 20.96
C GLY A 488 0.52 2.48 21.78
N ARG A 489 1.66 3.08 21.90
CA ARG A 489 1.80 4.34 22.64
C ARG A 489 0.76 5.32 22.10
N GLU A 490 0.29 6.22 22.92
CA GLU A 490 -0.67 7.26 22.53
C GLU A 490 -0.27 7.97 21.22
N ASN A 491 1.03 8.02 20.92
CA ASN A 491 1.59 8.57 19.67
C ASN A 491 1.39 7.69 18.43
N ASP A 492 1.07 6.41 18.59
CA ASP A 492 0.90 5.46 17.47
C ASP A 492 -0.57 5.36 17.03
N ILE A 493 -1.48 6.03 17.74
CA ILE A 493 -2.91 6.06 17.39
C ILE A 493 -3.15 7.08 16.28
N ILE A 494 -3.77 6.63 15.20
CA ILE A 494 -4.22 7.53 14.12
C ILE A 494 -5.61 8.06 14.47
N LYS A 495 -5.71 9.38 14.63
CA LYS A 495 -6.98 10.12 14.81
C LYS A 495 -6.94 11.32 13.90
N GLN A 496 -7.48 11.20 12.69
CA GLN A 496 -7.29 12.21 11.66
C GLN A 496 -8.61 12.53 10.97
N HIS A 497 -8.81 13.80 10.64
CA HIS A 497 -9.78 14.15 9.62
C HIS A 497 -9.07 14.61 8.34
N ASP A 498 -9.77 14.46 7.23
CA ASP A 498 -9.38 14.94 5.92
C ASP A 498 -10.61 15.59 5.27
N PHE A 499 -10.54 16.90 5.08
CA PHE A 499 -11.56 17.68 4.40
C PHE A 499 -10.99 18.25 3.11
N SER A 500 -11.67 18.05 1.98
CA SER A 500 -11.26 18.67 0.73
C SER A 500 -12.47 19.15 -0.09
N VAL A 501 -12.26 20.21 -0.83
CA VAL A 501 -13.30 20.85 -1.62
C VAL A 501 -12.75 21.43 -2.92
N ILE A 502 -13.52 21.25 -4.00
CA ILE A 502 -13.44 22.04 -5.22
C ILE A 502 -14.83 22.62 -5.45
N TRP A 503 -14.93 23.93 -5.57
CA TRP A 503 -16.23 24.56 -5.72
C TRP A 503 -16.18 25.75 -6.68
N PRO A 504 -17.03 25.79 -7.72
CA PRO A 504 -17.15 26.93 -8.61
C PRO A 504 -17.84 28.08 -7.86
N LEU A 505 -17.16 29.20 -7.79
CA LEU A 505 -17.72 30.46 -7.19
C LEU A 505 -18.53 31.22 -8.21
N VAL A 506 -18.00 31.38 -9.41
CA VAL A 506 -18.62 31.94 -10.60
C VAL A 506 -18.20 31.13 -11.83
N PRO A 507 -18.80 31.30 -13.01
CA PRO A 507 -18.61 30.39 -14.15
C PRO A 507 -17.17 30.01 -14.50
N GLN A 508 -16.21 30.88 -14.26
CA GLN A 508 -14.79 30.63 -14.62
C GLN A 508 -13.87 30.46 -13.40
N TRP A 509 -14.35 30.71 -12.19
CA TRP A 509 -13.55 30.69 -10.98
C TRP A 509 -13.98 29.58 -10.04
N SER A 510 -13.02 28.78 -9.64
CA SER A 510 -13.21 27.75 -8.62
C SER A 510 -12.24 27.94 -7.45
N VAL A 511 -12.68 27.58 -6.26
CA VAL A 511 -11.83 27.44 -5.09
C VAL A 511 -11.45 25.98 -4.93
N LEU A 512 -10.18 25.74 -4.56
CA LEU A 512 -9.66 24.43 -4.18
C LEU A 512 -9.10 24.53 -2.77
N ALA A 513 -9.46 23.60 -1.90
CA ALA A 513 -8.89 23.56 -0.56
C ALA A 513 -8.84 22.13 -0.03
N ARG A 514 -7.88 21.89 0.84
CA ARG A 514 -7.78 20.68 1.66
C ARG A 514 -7.25 21.04 3.03
N TRP A 515 -7.72 20.29 4.03
CA TRP A 515 -7.18 20.34 5.39
C TRP A 515 -7.21 18.96 6.00
N GLN A 516 -6.02 18.45 6.31
CA GLN A 516 -5.80 17.19 7.02
C GLN A 516 -5.15 17.49 8.38
N TYR A 517 -5.76 16.99 9.44
CA TYR A 517 -5.34 17.26 10.80
C TYR A 517 -5.24 15.99 11.62
N ASP A 518 -4.19 15.88 12.41
CA ASP A 518 -3.95 14.79 13.35
C ASP A 518 -4.29 15.25 14.77
N TYR A 519 -5.36 14.69 15.32
CA TYR A 519 -5.81 15.00 16.68
C TYR A 519 -4.91 14.41 17.77
N ASN A 520 -4.17 13.34 17.45
CA ASN A 520 -3.30 12.68 18.39
C ASN A 520 -2.04 13.52 18.65
N LYS A 521 -1.46 14.03 17.58
CA LYS A 521 -0.28 14.89 17.62
C LYS A 521 -0.63 16.38 17.66
N ASN A 522 -1.92 16.74 17.68
CA ASN A 522 -2.43 18.11 17.70
C ASN A 522 -1.81 19.03 16.65
N ARG A 523 -1.77 18.56 15.39
CA ARG A 523 -1.12 19.29 14.31
C ARG A 523 -1.79 19.09 12.96
N THR A 524 -1.63 20.08 12.08
CA THR A 524 -1.96 19.99 10.68
C THR A 524 -0.90 19.14 9.96
N LEU A 525 -1.32 18.10 9.25
CA LEU A 525 -0.44 17.28 8.42
C LEU A 525 -0.25 17.93 7.06
N GLU A 526 -1.35 18.34 6.44
CA GLU A 526 -1.35 19.06 5.18
C GLU A 526 -2.54 20.03 5.13
N ALA A 527 -2.29 21.22 4.65
CA ALA A 527 -3.35 22.17 4.31
C ALA A 527 -2.97 22.93 3.05
N PHE A 528 -3.89 23.04 2.12
CA PHE A 528 -3.74 23.94 1.02
C PHE A 528 -5.05 24.67 0.69
N GLY A 529 -4.91 25.84 0.11
CA GLY A 529 -6.02 26.62 -0.37
C GLY A 529 -5.63 27.48 -1.55
N GLY A 530 -6.53 27.62 -2.51
CA GLY A 530 -6.23 28.38 -3.71
C GLY A 530 -7.43 28.61 -4.61
N PHE A 531 -7.16 29.31 -5.69
CA PHE A 531 -8.12 29.64 -6.71
C PHE A 531 -7.68 29.13 -8.07
N GLU A 532 -8.63 28.69 -8.85
CA GLU A 532 -8.45 28.32 -10.24
C GLU A 532 -9.35 29.19 -11.11
N TYR A 533 -8.76 29.78 -12.15
CA TYR A 533 -9.48 30.40 -13.25
C TYR A 533 -9.44 29.49 -14.47
N ASP A 534 -10.58 29.09 -14.97
CA ASP A 534 -10.72 28.19 -16.11
C ASP A 534 -11.33 28.91 -17.30
N SER A 535 -10.54 29.04 -18.38
CA SER A 535 -10.95 29.59 -19.66
C SER A 535 -11.15 28.49 -20.70
N CYS A 536 -11.58 28.83 -21.90
CA CYS A 536 -11.75 27.90 -23.02
C CYS A 536 -10.44 27.15 -23.35
N CYS A 537 -9.29 27.80 -23.27
CA CYS A 537 -8.02 27.32 -23.84
C CYS A 537 -6.89 27.23 -22.82
N TRP A 538 -7.05 27.74 -21.62
CA TRP A 538 -6.06 27.73 -20.56
C TRP A 538 -6.69 27.77 -19.17
N LYS A 539 -5.96 27.26 -18.17
CA LYS A 539 -6.29 27.37 -16.76
C LYS A 539 -5.16 28.06 -16.02
N LEU A 540 -5.50 28.84 -15.01
CA LEU A 540 -4.57 29.47 -14.07
C LEU A 540 -4.91 29.02 -12.66
N ARG A 541 -3.93 28.49 -11.93
CA ARG A 541 -4.07 28.05 -10.53
C ARG A 541 -3.09 28.80 -9.66
N LEU A 542 -3.59 29.34 -8.55
CA LEU A 542 -2.77 29.93 -7.48
C LEU A 542 -3.10 29.19 -6.19
N ILE A 543 -2.13 28.50 -5.62
CA ILE A 543 -2.31 27.64 -4.45
C ILE A 543 -1.23 27.97 -3.41
N ASN A 544 -1.65 28.16 -2.17
CA ASN A 544 -0.79 28.21 -0.99
C ASN A 544 -0.90 26.86 -0.28
N ARG A 545 0.22 26.19 -0.01
CA ARG A 545 0.29 24.88 0.62
C ARG A 545 1.21 24.90 1.84
N TYR A 546 0.75 24.23 2.87
CA TYR A 546 1.49 23.85 4.07
C TYR A 546 1.49 22.32 4.16
N TRP A 547 2.65 21.70 4.42
CA TRP A 547 2.74 20.26 4.61
C TRP A 547 3.85 19.93 5.60
N LEU A 548 3.71 18.81 6.29
CA LEU A 548 4.80 18.24 7.08
C LEU A 548 5.62 17.33 6.19
N ASP A 549 6.90 17.58 6.16
CA ASP A 549 7.87 16.68 5.57
C ASP A 549 8.65 15.98 6.69
N VAL A 550 9.06 14.75 6.44
CA VAL A 550 9.97 14.03 7.32
C VAL A 550 11.37 14.41 6.86
N ASP A 551 12.00 15.31 7.60
CA ASP A 551 13.39 15.64 7.35
C ASP A 551 14.27 14.52 7.92
N ASP A 552 14.90 13.73 7.03
CA ASP A 552 15.87 12.69 7.39
C ASP A 552 17.22 13.28 7.80
N ASP A 553 17.25 14.51 8.32
CA ASP A 553 18.47 15.20 8.75
C ASP A 553 19.28 14.48 9.82
N ALA A 554 18.66 13.48 10.45
CA ALA A 554 19.39 12.62 11.36
C ALA A 554 18.85 11.20 11.29
N PHE A 555 19.73 10.24 11.05
CA PHE A 555 19.47 8.81 11.26
C PHE A 555 18.92 8.48 12.67
N LEU A 556 18.94 9.44 13.58
CA LEU A 556 18.59 9.28 14.99
C LEU A 556 17.33 10.04 15.42
N ASN A 557 16.94 11.10 14.70
CA ASN A 557 15.75 11.89 15.03
C ASN A 557 15.01 12.24 13.75
N GLN A 558 13.87 11.62 13.52
CA GLN A 558 12.91 12.10 12.53
C GLN A 558 12.37 13.46 13.00
N ASN A 559 13.06 14.51 12.66
CA ASN A 559 12.58 15.87 12.86
C ASN A 559 11.58 16.18 11.75
N GLU A 560 10.31 16.13 12.10
CA GLU A 560 9.26 16.56 11.20
C GLU A 560 9.32 18.08 11.05
N LYS A 561 9.63 18.54 9.84
CA LYS A 561 9.70 19.95 9.48
C LYS A 561 8.46 20.36 8.71
N ALA A 562 7.92 21.51 9.08
CA ALA A 562 6.80 22.11 8.36
C ALA A 562 7.30 22.92 7.17
N ASP A 563 6.89 22.54 5.98
CA ASP A 563 7.15 23.27 4.75
C ASP A 563 5.97 24.11 4.30
N ARG A 564 6.29 25.17 3.57
CA ARG A 564 5.30 26.10 2.99
C ARG A 564 5.71 26.43 1.57
N GLY A 565 4.70 26.54 0.71
CA GLY A 565 4.95 26.92 -0.67
C GLY A 565 3.77 27.64 -1.30
N ILE A 566 4.07 28.57 -2.19
CA ILE A 566 3.09 29.20 -3.07
C ILE A 566 3.36 28.67 -4.49
N PHE A 567 2.30 28.21 -5.14
CA PHE A 567 2.34 27.61 -6.47
C PHE A 567 1.43 28.38 -7.42
N LEU A 568 1.98 28.85 -8.52
CA LEU A 568 1.24 29.46 -9.63
C LEU A 568 1.47 28.59 -10.87
N GLN A 569 0.40 27.98 -11.38
CA GLN A 569 0.44 27.10 -12.55
C GLN A 569 -0.42 27.64 -13.67
N ILE A 570 0.11 27.60 -14.90
CA ILE A 570 -0.64 27.88 -16.13
C ILE A 570 -0.70 26.58 -16.94
N VAL A 571 -1.91 26.07 -17.18
CA VAL A 571 -2.18 24.89 -17.99
C VAL A 571 -2.76 25.33 -19.33
N LEU A 572 -2.17 24.89 -20.44
CA LEU A 572 -2.68 25.11 -21.79
C LEU A 572 -3.50 23.87 -22.20
N LYS A 573 -4.81 24.04 -22.40
CA LYS A 573 -5.71 22.95 -22.80
C LYS A 573 -5.42 22.50 -24.23
N GLY A 574 -5.49 21.19 -24.48
CA GLY A 574 -5.28 20.63 -25.81
C GLY A 574 -3.84 20.40 -26.24
N LEU A 575 -2.84 20.81 -25.44
CA LEU A 575 -1.42 20.49 -25.68
C LEU A 575 -0.95 19.19 -25.00
N GLY A 576 -1.88 18.30 -24.68
CA GLY A 576 -1.65 17.09 -23.89
C GLY A 576 -1.77 17.36 -22.39
N GLY A 577 -2.34 16.42 -21.65
CA GLY A 577 -2.29 16.46 -20.19
C GLY A 577 -0.83 16.45 -19.76
N ILE A 578 -0.35 17.47 -19.09
CA ILE A 578 0.95 17.47 -18.44
C ILE A 578 0.81 16.55 -17.22
N VAL A 579 0.95 15.26 -17.46
CA VAL A 579 1.04 14.27 -16.40
C VAL A 579 2.38 14.48 -15.72
N GLY A 580 2.37 14.85 -14.44
CA GLY A 580 3.59 14.90 -13.65
C GLY A 580 3.91 16.22 -12.97
N ASN A 581 3.16 17.29 -13.20
CA ASN A 581 3.36 18.52 -12.44
C ASN A 581 3.07 18.31 -10.94
N LYS A 582 3.98 18.71 -10.07
CA LYS A 582 3.83 18.62 -8.60
C LYS A 582 2.47 19.13 -8.12
N THR A 583 1.98 20.23 -8.69
CA THR A 583 0.67 20.81 -8.34
C THR A 583 -0.46 19.82 -8.64
N GLU A 584 -0.46 19.14 -9.77
CA GLU A 584 -1.46 18.14 -10.12
C GLU A 584 -1.32 16.89 -9.26
N MET A 585 -0.10 16.46 -8.97
CA MET A 585 0.14 15.29 -8.13
C MET A 585 -0.44 15.45 -6.72
N PHE A 586 -0.21 16.58 -6.05
CA PHE A 586 -0.77 16.76 -4.71
C PHE A 586 -2.27 17.05 -4.72
N LEU A 587 -2.82 17.66 -5.78
CA LEU A 587 -4.26 17.82 -5.95
C LEU A 587 -4.95 16.48 -6.19
N ASP A 588 -4.40 15.63 -7.07
CA ASP A 588 -4.93 14.28 -7.36
C ASP A 588 -4.87 13.37 -6.13
N LYS A 589 -3.75 13.37 -5.41
CA LYS A 589 -3.60 12.62 -4.16
C LYS A 589 -4.46 13.19 -3.02
N GLY A 590 -4.67 14.50 -3.01
CA GLY A 590 -5.31 15.21 -1.91
C GLY A 590 -6.82 15.38 -2.04
N ILE A 591 -7.38 15.36 -3.26
CA ILE A 591 -8.81 15.59 -3.49
C ILE A 591 -9.40 14.42 -4.27
N GLN A 592 -10.12 13.56 -3.60
CA GLN A 592 -10.84 12.47 -4.28
C GLN A 592 -11.84 13.05 -5.29
N GLY A 593 -11.79 12.59 -6.54
CA GLY A 593 -12.61 13.10 -7.64
C GLY A 593 -11.94 14.18 -8.49
N TYR A 594 -10.74 14.63 -8.13
CA TYR A 594 -9.98 15.61 -8.90
C TYR A 594 -9.70 15.14 -10.33
N ARG A 595 -9.18 13.91 -10.50
CA ARG A 595 -8.86 13.34 -11.82
C ARG A 595 -10.10 13.22 -12.70
N GLN A 596 -11.21 12.71 -12.17
CA GLN A 596 -12.48 12.61 -12.91
C GLN A 596 -12.95 13.97 -13.41
N ARG A 597 -12.76 15.02 -12.61
CA ARG A 597 -13.03 16.41 -13.01
C ARG A 597 -12.14 16.87 -14.16
N GLU A 598 -10.83 16.61 -14.10
CA GLU A 598 -9.88 17.03 -15.13
C GLU A 598 -10.15 16.31 -16.46
N ASP A 599 -10.41 14.99 -16.43
CA ASP A 599 -10.70 14.18 -17.61
C ASP A 599 -11.95 14.63 -18.36
N GLN A 600 -12.95 15.17 -17.64
CA GLN A 600 -14.18 15.71 -18.26
C GLN A 600 -14.04 17.16 -18.73
N ALA A 601 -13.02 17.87 -18.24
CA ALA A 601 -12.76 19.27 -18.59
C ALA A 601 -11.78 19.42 -19.77
N MET A 602 -11.13 18.33 -20.20
CA MET A 602 -10.27 18.24 -21.39
C MET A 602 -11.07 17.86 -22.62
#